data_6a77b263fdec83667eee07556a9dfb3a
#
_entry.id   6a77b263fdec83667eee07556a9dfb3a
#
_cell.length_a   1.000
_cell.length_b   1.000
_cell.length_c   1.000
_cell.angle_alpha   90.00
_cell.angle_beta   90.00
_cell.angle_gamma   90.00
#
_symmetry.space_group_name_H-M   'P 1'
#
loop_
_entity.id
_entity.type
_entity.pdbx_description
1 polymer ?
#
loop_
_entity_poly.entity_id
_entity_poly.type
_entity_poly.pdbx_seq_one_letter_code
_entity_poly.pdbx_strand_id
1 'polypeptide(L)'
;MRNETAITPTGMKDVRVEHVKLYIDGEFVETSSKETFENTNPFTNEVINTVSSGQREDINKAVAAAKEAFEGSWGKMKVKNRMEYINRIADLIDEDIEEIAFLESMDTGLPISQTKKMTARAAENFRFYARLVQTKLHGESYPLDDEFINYTLYKPLGPVGLITPWNAPFMLETWKVAPALATGNTVILKPAELSPLTADKLAKIIHKAGLPDGVFNVVHGFGENAGAALVAHQDVKAISFTGETTTGSTIIKNSADTLKKTSMELGGKSPLIVFDDADFDQALDAAVWGIFSFNGERCTANSRVFLHKNIKDRFVKALKERVVNIKIGDPMDPSTQLGPLIEKNHFNKVKRYIEIAKEEGCEVVQGTVPEEVKEGNFVPPTLLLNATNDMKVCQDEVFGPVMAVIEFETEEEVVSLANETRYGLAGYVWTNDIKRAHRVAQAVEAGMLWINAQNVRDLRIPFGGMKDSGIGREGGHYAIFEFYTEPKVIHVAIGNHHIPQFGK
;
A
#
# COMPACT_ATOMS: atom_id res chain seq x y z
N MET A 1 -10.16 -41.54 0.40
CA MET A 1 -11.21 -40.80 -0.31
C MET A 1 -11.89 -39.91 0.73
N ARG A 2 -11.37 -38.70 0.95
CA ARG A 2 -12.01 -37.65 1.76
C ARG A 2 -12.63 -36.67 0.77
N ASN A 3 -13.91 -36.42 0.95
CA ASN A 3 -14.71 -35.57 0.07
C ASN A 3 -14.17 -34.13 0.05
N GLU A 4 -13.81 -33.71 -1.12
CA GLU A 4 -13.60 -32.33 -1.53
C GLU A 4 -14.94 -31.59 -1.47
N THR A 5 -15.14 -30.79 -0.45
CA THR A 5 -16.12 -29.69 -0.48
C THR A 5 -15.40 -28.42 -0.12
N ALA A 6 -14.61 -27.89 -1.07
CA ALA A 6 -14.32 -26.48 -1.08
C ALA A 6 -15.67 -25.75 -1.24
N ILE A 7 -16.08 -24.99 -0.23
CA ILE A 7 -17.27 -24.14 -0.30
C ILE A 7 -16.93 -22.98 -1.24
N THR A 8 -17.15 -23.19 -2.54
CA THR A 8 -17.18 -22.10 -3.50
C THR A 8 -18.45 -21.27 -3.27
N PRO A 9 -18.37 -19.94 -3.21
CA PRO A 9 -19.56 -19.08 -3.21
C PRO A 9 -20.44 -19.47 -4.40
N THR A 10 -21.72 -19.66 -4.19
CA THR A 10 -22.70 -20.08 -5.19
C THR A 10 -22.62 -19.17 -6.43
N GLY A 11 -21.98 -19.63 -7.50
CA GLY A 11 -21.88 -18.92 -8.77
C GLY A 11 -20.50 -18.78 -9.39
N MET A 12 -19.41 -18.99 -8.66
CA MET A 12 -18.07 -19.02 -9.25
C MET A 12 -17.73 -20.46 -9.69
N LYS A 13 -17.56 -20.66 -10.99
CA LYS A 13 -16.89 -21.83 -11.54
C LYS A 13 -15.45 -21.85 -11.02
N ASP A 14 -14.91 -23.03 -10.74
CA ASP A 14 -13.54 -23.28 -10.26
C ASP A 14 -12.51 -22.26 -10.81
N VAL A 15 -12.19 -21.23 -10.05
CA VAL A 15 -11.08 -20.32 -10.36
C VAL A 15 -9.82 -21.04 -9.89
N ARG A 16 -9.21 -21.84 -10.78
CA ARG A 16 -7.94 -22.50 -10.52
C ARG A 16 -6.85 -21.81 -11.30
N VAL A 17 -5.86 -21.28 -10.59
CA VAL A 17 -4.62 -20.81 -11.19
C VAL A 17 -3.56 -21.86 -10.87
N GLU A 18 -3.27 -22.74 -11.82
CA GLU A 18 -2.31 -23.85 -11.60
C GLU A 18 -0.87 -23.35 -11.53
N HIS A 19 -0.53 -22.36 -12.38
CA HIS A 19 0.80 -21.78 -12.46
C HIS A 19 0.74 -20.31 -12.85
N VAL A 20 1.44 -19.47 -12.10
CA VAL A 20 1.59 -18.03 -12.36
C VAL A 20 2.88 -17.78 -13.13
N LYS A 21 2.75 -17.17 -14.31
CA LYS A 21 3.85 -16.81 -15.20
C LYS A 21 4.28 -15.35 -15.02
N LEU A 22 5.45 -15.01 -15.52
CA LEU A 22 5.83 -13.61 -15.74
C LEU A 22 5.00 -13.03 -16.89
N TYR A 23 4.74 -11.73 -16.87
CA TYR A 23 4.13 -11.03 -18.00
C TYR A 23 5.13 -10.00 -18.52
N ILE A 24 5.71 -10.27 -19.68
CA ILE A 24 6.77 -9.46 -20.28
C ILE A 24 6.47 -9.26 -21.76
N ASP A 25 6.51 -8.01 -22.22
CA ASP A 25 6.35 -7.64 -23.63
C ASP A 25 5.05 -8.18 -24.25
N GLY A 26 3.93 -8.06 -23.51
CA GLY A 26 2.62 -8.51 -23.98
C GLY A 26 2.37 -10.02 -23.86
N GLU A 27 3.33 -10.83 -23.39
CA GLU A 27 3.23 -12.28 -23.32
C GLU A 27 3.37 -12.83 -21.90
N PHE A 28 2.65 -13.94 -21.60
CA PHE A 28 2.83 -14.71 -20.38
C PHE A 28 3.93 -15.75 -20.59
N VAL A 29 5.10 -15.54 -19.96
CA VAL A 29 6.32 -16.31 -20.18
C VAL A 29 6.83 -16.98 -18.90
N GLU A 30 7.52 -18.12 -19.06
CA GLU A 30 8.28 -18.72 -17.97
C GLU A 30 9.54 -17.91 -17.65
N THR A 31 10.01 -18.00 -16.41
CA THR A 31 11.31 -17.43 -16.03
C THR A 31 12.45 -18.08 -16.80
N SER A 32 13.49 -17.30 -17.08
CA SER A 32 14.69 -17.76 -17.79
C SER A 32 15.40 -18.92 -17.08
N SER A 33 15.38 -18.95 -15.74
CA SER A 33 15.98 -20.01 -14.92
C SER A 33 15.12 -21.28 -14.82
N LYS A 34 13.83 -21.17 -15.13
CA LYS A 34 12.78 -22.18 -14.85
C LYS A 34 12.58 -22.47 -13.36
N GLU A 35 13.09 -21.63 -12.49
CA GLU A 35 12.82 -21.71 -11.04
C GLU A 35 11.42 -21.27 -10.71
N THR A 36 10.81 -21.92 -9.73
CA THR A 36 9.48 -21.61 -9.21
C THR A 36 9.48 -21.60 -7.70
N PHE A 37 8.50 -20.97 -7.11
CA PHE A 37 8.19 -21.07 -5.69
C PHE A 37 6.71 -21.40 -5.50
N GLU A 38 6.39 -21.91 -4.32
CA GLU A 38 5.02 -22.26 -3.95
C GLU A 38 4.31 -21.07 -3.34
N ASN A 39 3.05 -20.88 -3.73
CA ASN A 39 2.13 -19.97 -3.09
C ASN A 39 1.16 -20.76 -2.21
N THR A 40 0.97 -20.36 -0.95
CA THR A 40 0.19 -21.10 0.04
C THR A 40 -1.03 -20.33 0.53
N ASN A 41 -2.12 -21.05 0.78
CA ASN A 41 -3.33 -20.48 1.37
C ASN A 41 -3.12 -20.28 2.89
N PRO A 42 -3.22 -19.07 3.43
CA PRO A 42 -3.02 -18.80 4.86
C PRO A 42 -4.03 -19.51 5.79
N PHE A 43 -5.21 -19.83 5.25
CA PHE A 43 -6.29 -20.48 6.01
C PHE A 43 -6.04 -21.98 6.19
N THR A 44 -5.56 -22.67 5.14
CA THR A 44 -5.31 -24.12 5.19
C THR A 44 -3.85 -24.50 5.31
N ASN A 45 -2.92 -23.57 5.03
CA ASN A 45 -1.49 -23.80 4.84
C ASN A 45 -1.16 -24.80 3.71
N GLU A 46 -2.10 -25.01 2.78
CA GLU A 46 -1.91 -25.84 1.58
C GLU A 46 -1.39 -25.02 0.42
N VAL A 47 -0.65 -25.66 -0.49
CA VAL A 47 -0.19 -25.02 -1.73
C VAL A 47 -1.37 -24.78 -2.65
N ILE A 48 -1.55 -23.51 -3.05
CA ILE A 48 -2.57 -23.08 -4.02
C ILE A 48 -2.07 -23.34 -5.43
N ASN A 49 -0.85 -22.88 -5.71
CA ASN A 49 -0.22 -22.95 -7.04
C ASN A 49 1.30 -22.76 -6.96
N THR A 50 1.95 -22.84 -8.12
CA THR A 50 3.35 -22.48 -8.28
C THR A 50 3.49 -21.15 -9.04
N VAL A 51 4.58 -20.45 -8.80
CA VAL A 51 4.85 -19.13 -9.39
C VAL A 51 6.24 -19.11 -10.00
N SER A 52 6.39 -18.60 -11.21
CA SER A 52 7.70 -18.38 -11.84
C SER A 52 8.56 -17.42 -11.03
N SER A 53 9.78 -17.83 -10.65
CA SER A 53 10.71 -17.04 -9.85
C SER A 53 11.65 -16.23 -10.75
N GLY A 54 11.24 -15.02 -11.10
CA GLY A 54 12.02 -14.11 -11.95
C GLY A 54 13.39 -13.77 -11.38
N GLN A 55 14.37 -13.70 -12.26
CA GLN A 55 15.77 -13.43 -11.97
C GLN A 55 16.21 -12.13 -12.65
N ARG A 56 17.46 -11.74 -12.45
CA ARG A 56 18.06 -10.54 -13.08
C ARG A 56 17.85 -10.51 -14.60
N GLU A 57 17.95 -11.67 -15.27
CA GLU A 57 17.76 -11.75 -16.72
C GLU A 57 16.33 -11.38 -17.14
N ASP A 58 15.33 -11.83 -16.39
CA ASP A 58 13.94 -11.53 -16.66
C ASP A 58 13.63 -10.04 -16.42
N ILE A 59 14.21 -9.44 -15.39
CA ILE A 59 14.16 -7.99 -15.18
C ILE A 59 14.80 -7.24 -16.35
N ASN A 60 15.96 -7.68 -16.85
CA ASN A 60 16.60 -7.06 -18.01
C ASN A 60 15.71 -7.10 -19.25
N LYS A 61 15.01 -8.22 -19.51
CA LYS A 61 14.03 -8.35 -20.60
C LYS A 61 12.84 -7.41 -20.41
N ALA A 62 12.25 -7.38 -19.22
CA ALA A 62 11.12 -6.51 -18.91
C ALA A 62 11.48 -5.02 -19.04
N VAL A 63 12.68 -4.62 -18.59
CA VAL A 63 13.15 -3.23 -18.72
C VAL A 63 13.46 -2.88 -20.18
N ALA A 64 14.03 -3.81 -20.96
CA ALA A 64 14.27 -3.59 -22.39
C ALA A 64 12.95 -3.38 -23.15
N ALA A 65 11.94 -4.22 -22.93
CA ALA A 65 10.60 -4.08 -23.49
C ALA A 65 9.94 -2.75 -23.06
N ALA A 66 10.04 -2.39 -21.78
CA ALA A 66 9.52 -1.13 -21.26
C ALA A 66 10.18 0.09 -21.91
N LYS A 67 11.47 0.04 -22.15
CA LYS A 67 12.23 1.10 -22.82
C LYS A 67 11.83 1.24 -24.28
N GLU A 68 11.72 0.13 -25.01
CA GLU A 68 11.28 0.11 -26.40
C GLU A 68 9.86 0.67 -26.55
N ALA A 69 8.92 0.26 -25.71
CA ALA A 69 7.56 0.78 -25.70
C ALA A 69 7.52 2.29 -25.41
N PHE A 70 8.35 2.77 -24.46
CA PHE A 70 8.46 4.20 -24.13
C PHE A 70 9.02 5.04 -25.29
N GLU A 71 10.09 4.59 -25.92
CA GLU A 71 10.67 5.26 -27.09
C GLU A 71 9.78 5.15 -28.36
N GLY A 72 8.91 4.15 -28.37
CA GLY A 72 7.98 3.81 -29.46
C GLY A 72 6.68 4.63 -29.44
N SER A 73 5.57 3.89 -29.61
CA SER A 73 4.23 4.47 -29.77
C SER A 73 3.66 5.04 -28.47
N TRP A 74 3.96 4.40 -27.34
CA TRP A 74 3.41 4.80 -26.04
C TRP A 74 3.91 6.18 -25.58
N GLY A 75 5.21 6.42 -25.57
CA GLY A 75 5.79 7.70 -25.14
C GLY A 75 5.43 8.88 -26.04
N LYS A 76 5.01 8.60 -27.28
CA LYS A 76 4.52 9.60 -28.26
C LYS A 76 3.00 9.70 -28.28
N MET A 77 2.29 8.86 -27.53
CA MET A 77 0.84 8.79 -27.53
C MET A 77 0.23 10.06 -26.92
N LYS A 78 -0.77 10.62 -27.61
CA LYS A 78 -1.53 11.76 -27.05
C LYS A 78 -2.25 11.35 -25.77
N VAL A 79 -2.28 12.27 -24.79
CA VAL A 79 -2.94 12.03 -23.49
C VAL A 79 -4.37 11.49 -23.69
N LYS A 80 -5.16 12.08 -24.59
CA LYS A 80 -6.53 11.61 -24.85
C LYS A 80 -6.59 10.10 -25.16
N ASN A 81 -5.77 9.64 -26.09
CA ASN A 81 -5.78 8.22 -26.52
C ASN A 81 -5.29 7.30 -25.40
N ARG A 82 -4.28 7.73 -24.64
CA ARG A 82 -3.79 6.98 -23.49
C ARG A 82 -4.87 6.80 -22.42
N MET A 83 -5.68 7.82 -22.19
CA MET A 83 -6.79 7.74 -21.21
C MET A 83 -7.90 6.78 -21.62
N GLU A 84 -8.05 6.47 -22.89
CA GLU A 84 -8.99 5.44 -23.35
C GLU A 84 -8.59 4.05 -22.81
N TYR A 85 -7.30 3.70 -22.86
CA TYR A 85 -6.78 2.48 -22.25
C TYR A 85 -6.96 2.47 -20.72
N ILE A 86 -6.62 3.58 -20.05
CA ILE A 86 -6.71 3.69 -18.59
C ILE A 86 -8.16 3.50 -18.10
N ASN A 87 -9.14 4.11 -18.78
CA ASN A 87 -10.55 3.92 -18.44
C ASN A 87 -11.02 2.48 -18.74
N ARG A 88 -10.57 1.88 -19.85
CA ARG A 88 -10.90 0.50 -20.18
C ARG A 88 -10.37 -0.49 -19.13
N ILE A 89 -9.19 -0.26 -18.58
CA ILE A 89 -8.67 -1.07 -17.46
C ILE A 89 -9.62 -0.96 -16.27
N ALA A 90 -10.07 0.24 -15.91
CA ALA A 90 -11.00 0.44 -14.81
C ALA A 90 -12.34 -0.30 -15.02
N ASP A 91 -12.88 -0.25 -16.24
CA ASP A 91 -14.12 -0.93 -16.59
C ASP A 91 -13.99 -2.45 -16.49
N LEU A 92 -12.86 -3.00 -16.95
CA LEU A 92 -12.54 -4.43 -16.82
C LEU A 92 -12.32 -4.88 -15.37
N ILE A 93 -11.78 -4.01 -14.52
CA ILE A 93 -11.69 -4.27 -13.06
C ILE A 93 -13.09 -4.37 -12.46
N ASP A 94 -14.01 -3.46 -12.83
CA ASP A 94 -15.39 -3.50 -12.34
C ASP A 94 -16.15 -4.75 -12.80
N GLU A 95 -15.89 -5.23 -14.04
CA GLU A 95 -16.45 -6.49 -14.53
C GLU A 95 -16.01 -7.69 -13.68
N ASP A 96 -14.79 -7.68 -13.17
CA ASP A 96 -14.11 -8.80 -12.51
C ASP A 96 -13.99 -8.67 -10.97
N ILE A 97 -14.73 -7.72 -10.32
CA ILE A 97 -14.63 -7.43 -8.87
C ILE A 97 -14.72 -8.69 -8.01
N GLU A 98 -15.67 -9.58 -8.28
CA GLU A 98 -15.90 -10.80 -7.49
C GLU A 98 -14.71 -11.77 -7.58
N GLU A 99 -14.17 -11.97 -8.80
CA GLU A 99 -13.03 -12.85 -9.03
C GLU A 99 -11.76 -12.28 -8.38
N ILE A 100 -11.48 -10.97 -8.54
CA ILE A 100 -10.33 -10.32 -7.94
C ILE A 100 -10.39 -10.42 -6.42
N ALA A 101 -11.55 -10.12 -5.82
CA ALA A 101 -11.74 -10.20 -4.38
C ALA A 101 -11.56 -11.62 -3.84
N PHE A 102 -12.02 -12.63 -4.58
CA PHE A 102 -11.83 -14.04 -4.26
C PHE A 102 -10.34 -14.42 -4.29
N LEU A 103 -9.61 -14.06 -5.37
CA LEU A 103 -8.18 -14.31 -5.49
C LEU A 103 -7.38 -13.63 -4.37
N GLU A 104 -7.72 -12.37 -4.06
CA GLU A 104 -7.06 -11.63 -2.99
C GLU A 104 -7.32 -12.26 -1.61
N SER A 105 -8.56 -12.68 -1.30
CA SER A 105 -8.88 -13.36 -0.05
C SER A 105 -8.17 -14.71 0.08
N MET A 106 -8.07 -15.47 -1.02
CA MET A 106 -7.40 -16.76 -1.07
C MET A 106 -5.88 -16.63 -0.83
N ASP A 107 -5.28 -15.59 -1.39
CA ASP A 107 -3.85 -15.32 -1.33
C ASP A 107 -3.41 -14.74 0.03
N THR A 108 -4.24 -13.86 0.59
CA THR A 108 -3.87 -13.04 1.76
C THR A 108 -4.53 -13.46 3.06
N GLY A 109 -5.58 -14.25 3.01
CA GLY A 109 -6.40 -14.55 4.20
C GLY A 109 -7.32 -13.40 4.65
N LEU A 110 -7.39 -12.30 3.92
CA LEU A 110 -8.30 -11.20 4.24
C LEU A 110 -9.77 -11.60 4.03
N PRO A 111 -10.68 -11.20 4.92
CA PRO A 111 -12.11 -11.48 4.76
C PRO A 111 -12.67 -10.94 3.45
N ILE A 112 -13.40 -11.76 2.71
CA ILE A 112 -13.99 -11.46 1.39
C ILE A 112 -14.86 -10.19 1.39
N SER A 113 -15.51 -9.89 2.51
CA SER A 113 -16.29 -8.66 2.70
C SER A 113 -15.43 -7.39 2.68
N GLN A 114 -14.12 -7.51 2.98
CA GLN A 114 -13.16 -6.40 2.98
C GLN A 114 -12.48 -6.29 1.61
N THR A 115 -12.06 -7.41 1.00
CA THR A 115 -11.41 -7.41 -0.31
C THR A 115 -12.32 -6.89 -1.43
N LYS A 116 -13.62 -7.22 -1.43
CA LYS A 116 -14.62 -6.66 -2.36
C LYS A 116 -14.67 -5.13 -2.34
N LYS A 117 -14.65 -4.53 -1.15
CA LYS A 117 -14.65 -3.06 -1.00
C LYS A 117 -13.37 -2.42 -1.53
N MET A 118 -12.22 -3.11 -1.36
CA MET A 118 -10.94 -2.63 -1.85
C MET A 118 -10.84 -2.72 -3.37
N THR A 119 -11.29 -3.81 -3.96
CA THR A 119 -11.29 -4.01 -5.41
C THR A 119 -12.10 -2.94 -6.14
N ALA A 120 -13.31 -2.64 -5.66
CA ALA A 120 -14.13 -1.56 -6.22
C ALA A 120 -13.38 -0.20 -6.19
N ARG A 121 -12.62 0.04 -5.15
CA ARG A 121 -11.80 1.24 -4.99
C ARG A 121 -10.58 1.26 -5.92
N ALA A 122 -10.05 0.09 -6.28
CA ALA A 122 -8.91 -0.03 -7.18
C ALA A 122 -9.25 0.45 -8.62
N ALA A 123 -10.47 0.21 -9.11
CA ALA A 123 -10.93 0.76 -10.38
C ALA A 123 -10.95 2.29 -10.37
N GLU A 124 -11.35 2.91 -9.25
CA GLU A 124 -11.35 4.37 -9.11
C GLU A 124 -9.94 4.99 -9.14
N ASN A 125 -8.88 4.28 -8.80
CA ASN A 125 -7.52 4.77 -8.99
C ASN A 125 -7.25 5.10 -10.46
N PHE A 126 -7.60 4.21 -11.37
CA PHE A 126 -7.43 4.45 -12.82
C PHE A 126 -8.31 5.61 -13.32
N ARG A 127 -9.60 5.65 -12.96
CA ARG A 127 -10.51 6.71 -13.37
C ARG A 127 -10.09 8.08 -12.84
N PHE A 128 -9.64 8.14 -11.60
CA PHE A 128 -9.15 9.36 -10.99
C PHE A 128 -7.94 9.93 -11.74
N TYR A 129 -6.92 9.12 -11.98
CA TYR A 129 -5.71 9.57 -12.67
C TYR A 129 -5.96 9.87 -14.15
N ALA A 130 -6.87 9.16 -14.82
CA ALA A 130 -7.31 9.50 -16.17
C ALA A 130 -7.87 10.94 -16.25
N ARG A 131 -8.73 11.31 -15.30
CA ARG A 131 -9.32 12.66 -15.21
C ARG A 131 -8.27 13.71 -14.80
N LEU A 132 -7.44 13.38 -13.81
CA LEU A 132 -6.45 14.29 -13.26
C LEU A 132 -5.41 14.70 -14.29
N VAL A 133 -4.87 13.75 -15.04
CA VAL A 133 -3.85 14.00 -16.07
C VAL A 133 -4.41 14.85 -17.21
N GLN A 134 -5.66 14.64 -17.62
CA GLN A 134 -6.30 15.46 -18.66
C GLN A 134 -6.48 16.91 -18.25
N THR A 135 -6.69 17.19 -16.97
CA THR A 135 -7.06 18.52 -16.46
C THR A 135 -5.93 19.25 -15.78
N LYS A 136 -4.91 18.54 -15.27
CA LYS A 136 -3.85 19.10 -14.43
C LYS A 136 -2.44 18.91 -14.98
N LEU A 137 -2.17 17.89 -15.81
CA LEU A 137 -0.83 17.68 -16.35
C LEU A 137 -0.54 18.66 -17.50
N HIS A 138 -0.39 19.91 -17.15
CA HIS A 138 0.00 21.00 -18.05
C HIS A 138 1.14 21.79 -17.43
N GLY A 139 1.93 22.46 -18.27
CA GLY A 139 2.95 23.40 -17.82
C GLY A 139 2.38 24.77 -17.49
N GLU A 140 3.23 25.59 -16.92
CA GLU A 140 2.94 26.99 -16.60
C GLU A 140 3.70 27.91 -17.55
N SER A 141 3.16 29.11 -17.80
CA SER A 141 3.82 30.13 -18.59
C SER A 141 4.25 31.30 -17.70
N TYR A 142 5.50 31.74 -17.88
CA TYR A 142 6.14 32.80 -17.11
C TYR A 142 6.63 33.89 -18.10
N PRO A 143 5.79 34.82 -18.49
CA PRO A 143 6.24 35.97 -19.30
C PRO A 143 7.22 36.83 -18.50
N LEU A 144 8.33 37.22 -19.12
CA LEU A 144 9.29 38.14 -18.55
C LEU A 144 9.38 39.36 -19.45
N ASP A 145 8.70 40.42 -19.03
CA ASP A 145 8.54 41.64 -19.79
C ASP A 145 8.13 41.40 -21.29
N ASP A 146 8.54 42.22 -22.19
CA ASP A 146 8.29 42.05 -23.62
C ASP A 146 9.43 41.30 -24.35
N GLU A 147 10.38 40.72 -23.58
CA GLU A 147 11.59 40.11 -24.14
C GLU A 147 11.56 38.58 -24.16
N PHE A 148 10.89 37.96 -23.20
CA PHE A 148 10.89 36.49 -23.05
C PHE A 148 9.52 35.93 -22.71
N ILE A 149 9.23 34.76 -23.26
CA ILE A 149 8.20 33.86 -22.76
C ILE A 149 8.90 32.58 -22.28
N ASN A 150 8.78 32.29 -20.98
CA ASN A 150 9.28 31.05 -20.41
C ASN A 150 8.10 30.15 -20.13
N TYR A 151 8.27 28.84 -20.32
CA TYR A 151 7.23 27.90 -19.98
C TYR A 151 7.81 26.55 -19.53
N THR A 152 7.01 25.81 -18.75
CA THR A 152 7.35 24.46 -18.29
C THR A 152 6.59 23.40 -19.08
N LEU A 153 7.20 22.23 -19.21
CA LEU A 153 6.57 21.00 -19.70
C LEU A 153 6.86 19.88 -18.70
N TYR A 154 5.86 19.08 -18.35
CA TYR A 154 6.06 17.88 -17.57
C TYR A 154 6.25 16.68 -18.49
N LYS A 155 7.36 15.98 -18.32
CA LYS A 155 7.74 14.83 -19.13
C LYS A 155 7.72 13.56 -18.31
N PRO A 156 7.18 12.43 -18.81
CA PRO A 156 7.33 11.13 -18.15
C PRO A 156 8.80 10.75 -18.05
N LEU A 157 9.13 9.96 -17.04
CA LEU A 157 10.51 9.52 -16.75
C LEU A 157 10.99 8.43 -17.71
N GLY A 158 10.10 7.54 -18.13
CA GLY A 158 10.39 6.33 -18.90
C GLY A 158 10.03 5.05 -18.13
N PRO A 159 10.87 4.01 -18.17
CA PRO A 159 10.68 2.80 -17.37
C PRO A 159 10.73 3.09 -15.86
N VAL A 160 9.70 2.69 -15.11
CA VAL A 160 9.63 2.82 -13.65
C VAL A 160 9.39 1.47 -12.99
N GLY A 161 10.07 1.22 -11.88
CA GLY A 161 9.92 0.02 -11.07
C GLY A 161 8.90 0.26 -9.95
N LEU A 162 7.92 -0.60 -9.85
CA LEU A 162 6.89 -0.60 -8.80
C LEU A 162 7.03 -1.88 -7.98
N ILE A 163 7.25 -1.75 -6.67
CA ILE A 163 7.40 -2.88 -5.76
C ILE A 163 6.29 -2.78 -4.71
N THR A 164 5.38 -3.75 -4.72
CA THR A 164 4.16 -3.72 -3.92
C THR A 164 4.16 -4.75 -2.79
N PRO A 165 3.51 -4.46 -1.66
CA PRO A 165 3.42 -5.36 -0.52
C PRO A 165 2.26 -6.35 -0.68
N TRP A 166 2.17 -7.27 0.27
CA TRP A 166 1.21 -8.35 0.30
C TRP A 166 -0.10 -8.07 1.06
N ASN A 167 -0.20 -6.99 1.84
CA ASN A 167 -1.29 -6.79 2.79
C ASN A 167 -2.59 -6.20 2.21
N ALA A 168 -2.54 -5.65 1.01
CA ALA A 168 -3.68 -5.20 0.22
C ALA A 168 -3.22 -5.12 -1.25
N PRO A 169 -2.80 -6.25 -1.84
CA PRO A 169 -1.99 -6.26 -3.03
C PRO A 169 -2.67 -5.57 -4.21
N PHE A 170 -3.89 -5.95 -4.58
CA PHE A 170 -4.55 -5.39 -5.76
C PHE A 170 -4.75 -3.87 -5.66
N MET A 171 -5.19 -3.38 -4.50
CA MET A 171 -5.40 -1.95 -4.30
C MET A 171 -4.09 -1.17 -4.38
N LEU A 172 -2.99 -1.70 -3.81
CA LEU A 172 -1.68 -1.03 -3.80
C LEU A 172 -0.94 -1.16 -5.14
N GLU A 173 -1.14 -2.23 -5.89
CA GLU A 173 -0.71 -2.36 -7.28
C GLU A 173 -1.35 -1.26 -8.14
N THR A 174 -2.67 -1.16 -8.12
CA THR A 174 -3.40 -0.15 -8.90
C THR A 174 -3.11 1.28 -8.45
N TRP A 175 -2.85 1.51 -7.16
CA TRP A 175 -2.45 2.79 -6.60
C TRP A 175 -1.15 3.33 -7.20
N LYS A 176 -0.20 2.44 -7.56
CA LYS A 176 1.08 2.80 -8.18
C LYS A 176 1.03 2.74 -9.71
N VAL A 177 0.37 1.73 -10.28
CA VAL A 177 0.28 1.51 -11.73
C VAL A 177 -0.53 2.60 -12.42
N ALA A 178 -1.66 3.01 -11.85
CA ALA A 178 -2.55 3.99 -12.47
C ALA A 178 -1.87 5.35 -12.73
N PRO A 179 -1.22 6.03 -11.76
CA PRO A 179 -0.52 7.29 -12.02
C PRO A 179 0.70 7.12 -12.94
N ALA A 180 1.43 6.00 -12.84
CA ALA A 180 2.57 5.74 -13.71
C ALA A 180 2.16 5.66 -15.18
N LEU A 181 1.15 4.86 -15.50
CA LEU A 181 0.62 4.73 -16.87
C LEU A 181 -0.07 6.02 -17.33
N ALA A 182 -0.86 6.67 -16.48
CA ALA A 182 -1.57 7.90 -16.84
C ALA A 182 -0.61 9.02 -17.25
N THR A 183 0.53 9.16 -16.60
CA THR A 183 1.57 10.15 -16.94
C THR A 183 2.38 9.78 -18.18
N GLY A 184 2.30 8.53 -18.66
CA GLY A 184 2.97 8.05 -19.86
C GLY A 184 4.28 7.31 -19.63
N ASN A 185 4.54 6.89 -18.39
CA ASN A 185 5.63 5.97 -18.09
C ASN A 185 5.30 4.56 -18.55
N THR A 186 6.32 3.72 -18.63
CA THR A 186 6.20 2.27 -18.75
C THR A 186 6.56 1.62 -17.41
N VAL A 187 5.97 0.48 -17.12
CA VAL A 187 5.96 -0.11 -15.79
C VAL A 187 6.60 -1.49 -15.75
N ILE A 188 7.44 -1.71 -14.75
CA ILE A 188 7.87 -3.04 -14.31
C ILE A 188 7.35 -3.22 -12.89
N LEU A 189 6.31 -4.05 -12.71
CA LEU A 189 5.73 -4.37 -11.42
C LEU A 189 6.39 -5.62 -10.85
N LYS A 190 6.93 -5.51 -9.64
CA LYS A 190 7.37 -6.64 -8.81
C LYS A 190 6.42 -6.74 -7.61
N PRO A 191 5.41 -7.63 -7.64
CA PRO A 191 4.54 -7.86 -6.50
C PRO A 191 5.27 -8.63 -5.39
N ALA A 192 4.70 -8.62 -4.17
CA ALA A 192 5.19 -9.47 -3.11
C ALA A 192 5.05 -10.96 -3.49
N GLU A 193 6.03 -11.76 -3.12
CA GLU A 193 6.02 -13.22 -3.35
C GLU A 193 4.89 -13.94 -2.60
N LEU A 194 4.40 -13.37 -1.51
CA LEU A 194 3.33 -13.93 -0.67
C LEU A 194 1.91 -13.69 -1.23
N SER A 195 1.76 -12.85 -2.26
CA SER A 195 0.45 -12.53 -2.84
C SER A 195 0.52 -12.27 -4.35
N PRO A 196 0.84 -13.29 -5.14
CA PRO A 196 1.10 -13.14 -6.58
C PRO A 196 -0.17 -13.07 -7.44
N LEU A 197 -1.32 -13.57 -6.96
CA LEU A 197 -2.50 -13.83 -7.81
C LEU A 197 -3.15 -12.55 -8.32
N THR A 198 -3.14 -11.47 -7.54
CA THR A 198 -3.74 -10.20 -7.95
C THR A 198 -2.93 -9.51 -9.03
N ALA A 199 -1.60 -9.58 -8.99
CA ALA A 199 -0.73 -9.05 -10.04
C ALA A 199 -0.87 -9.82 -11.37
N ASP A 200 -1.01 -11.15 -11.31
CA ASP A 200 -1.34 -11.98 -12.47
C ASP A 200 -2.70 -11.60 -13.08
N LYS A 201 -3.71 -11.40 -12.22
CA LYS A 201 -5.03 -10.94 -12.65
C LYS A 201 -4.99 -9.54 -13.27
N LEU A 202 -4.23 -8.62 -12.68
CA LEU A 202 -4.03 -7.27 -13.24
C LEU A 202 -3.34 -7.33 -14.61
N ALA A 203 -2.35 -8.21 -14.79
CA ALA A 203 -1.70 -8.42 -16.07
C ALA A 203 -2.70 -8.92 -17.15
N LYS A 204 -3.56 -9.88 -16.78
CA LYS A 204 -4.63 -10.38 -17.67
C LYS A 204 -5.64 -9.28 -18.05
N ILE A 205 -6.01 -8.43 -17.11
CA ILE A 205 -6.90 -7.28 -17.34
C ILE A 205 -6.24 -6.27 -18.29
N ILE A 206 -4.98 -5.92 -18.07
CA ILE A 206 -4.22 -4.98 -18.90
C ILE A 206 -4.02 -5.53 -20.31
N HIS A 207 -3.70 -6.81 -20.43
CA HIS A 207 -3.63 -7.50 -21.74
C HIS A 207 -4.97 -7.44 -22.47
N LYS A 208 -6.09 -7.76 -21.80
CA LYS A 208 -7.46 -7.67 -22.35
C LYS A 208 -7.83 -6.22 -22.72
N ALA A 209 -7.31 -5.23 -22.00
CA ALA A 209 -7.51 -3.82 -22.34
C ALA A 209 -6.78 -3.41 -23.61
N GLY A 210 -5.81 -4.18 -24.08
CA GLY A 210 -5.07 -3.97 -25.32
C GLY A 210 -4.00 -2.89 -25.22
N LEU A 211 -3.36 -2.70 -24.05
CA LEU A 211 -2.19 -1.84 -23.94
C LEU A 211 -1.12 -2.33 -24.94
N PRO A 212 -0.33 -1.42 -25.54
CA PRO A 212 0.79 -1.84 -26.38
C PRO A 212 1.79 -2.70 -25.59
N ASP A 213 2.38 -3.68 -26.26
CA ASP A 213 3.36 -4.58 -25.66
C ASP A 213 4.52 -3.80 -25.01
N GLY A 214 5.08 -4.32 -23.93
CA GLY A 214 6.15 -3.70 -23.17
C GLY A 214 5.73 -2.52 -22.24
N VAL A 215 4.55 -1.92 -22.42
CA VAL A 215 4.10 -0.79 -21.58
C VAL A 215 3.92 -1.19 -20.11
N PHE A 216 3.44 -2.39 -19.87
CA PHE A 216 3.26 -2.95 -18.54
C PHE A 216 3.86 -4.36 -18.49
N ASN A 217 4.70 -4.60 -17.49
CA ASN A 217 5.37 -5.89 -17.29
C ASN A 217 5.24 -6.30 -15.82
N VAL A 218 5.09 -7.60 -15.55
CA VAL A 218 5.06 -8.18 -14.20
C VAL A 218 6.15 -9.22 -14.08
N VAL A 219 7.04 -9.03 -13.11
CA VAL A 219 8.10 -9.99 -12.78
C VAL A 219 7.92 -10.43 -11.34
N HIS A 220 7.35 -11.62 -11.17
CA HIS A 220 7.28 -12.29 -9.87
C HIS A 220 8.67 -12.74 -9.44
N GLY A 221 8.88 -12.94 -8.13
CA GLY A 221 10.15 -13.41 -7.59
C GLY A 221 10.50 -12.74 -6.25
N PHE A 222 11.58 -13.20 -5.64
CA PHE A 222 12.01 -12.74 -4.34
C PHE A 222 12.67 -11.35 -4.37
N GLY A 223 12.62 -10.66 -3.21
CA GLY A 223 13.19 -9.33 -3.07
C GLY A 223 14.68 -9.25 -3.37
N GLU A 224 15.46 -10.24 -2.91
CA GLU A 224 16.91 -10.34 -3.11
C GLU A 224 17.32 -10.63 -4.57
N ASN A 225 16.43 -11.21 -5.37
CA ASN A 225 16.72 -11.56 -6.76
C ASN A 225 16.07 -10.53 -7.72
N ALA A 226 14.79 -10.66 -8.00
CA ALA A 226 14.08 -9.77 -8.92
C ALA A 226 14.02 -8.32 -8.40
N GLY A 227 13.72 -8.13 -7.10
CA GLY A 227 13.64 -6.80 -6.49
C GLY A 227 14.98 -6.05 -6.55
N ALA A 228 16.06 -6.68 -6.10
CA ALA A 228 17.39 -6.09 -6.12
C ALA A 228 17.88 -5.79 -7.55
N ALA A 229 17.59 -6.68 -8.51
CA ALA A 229 17.92 -6.47 -9.92
C ALA A 229 17.18 -5.25 -10.50
N LEU A 230 15.86 -5.11 -10.19
CA LEU A 230 15.04 -3.98 -10.63
C LEU A 230 15.55 -2.65 -10.05
N VAL A 231 15.88 -2.62 -8.75
CA VAL A 231 16.42 -1.43 -8.07
C VAL A 231 17.77 -1.01 -8.64
N ALA A 232 18.65 -1.97 -8.95
CA ALA A 232 19.99 -1.68 -9.47
C ALA A 232 20.02 -1.36 -10.98
N HIS A 233 18.92 -1.58 -11.74
CA HIS A 233 18.94 -1.45 -13.18
C HIS A 233 19.08 0.02 -13.64
N GLN A 234 20.04 0.31 -14.53
CA GLN A 234 20.40 1.68 -14.94
C GLN A 234 19.31 2.40 -15.77
N ASP A 235 18.52 1.65 -16.54
CA ASP A 235 17.46 2.23 -17.38
C ASP A 235 16.16 2.45 -16.61
N VAL A 236 16.01 1.94 -15.39
CA VAL A 236 14.87 2.25 -14.49
C VAL A 236 15.09 3.62 -13.87
N LYS A 237 14.15 4.54 -14.06
CA LYS A 237 14.29 5.95 -13.69
C LYS A 237 13.71 6.31 -12.33
N ALA A 238 12.80 5.49 -11.83
CA ALA A 238 12.19 5.67 -10.51
C ALA A 238 11.80 4.33 -9.90
N ILE A 239 11.81 4.26 -8.55
CA ILE A 239 11.32 3.13 -7.78
C ILE A 239 10.25 3.64 -6.79
N SER A 240 9.03 3.14 -6.91
CA SER A 240 8.00 3.27 -5.88
C SER A 240 7.91 1.95 -5.12
N PHE A 241 8.10 2.03 -3.80
CA PHE A 241 8.09 0.89 -2.91
C PHE A 241 7.10 1.10 -1.76
N THR A 242 6.36 0.07 -1.43
CA THR A 242 5.61 -0.03 -0.17
C THR A 242 6.00 -1.32 0.55
N GLY A 243 6.38 -1.22 1.82
CA GLY A 243 6.79 -2.37 2.61
C GLY A 243 7.52 -2.01 3.90
N GLU A 244 8.41 -2.89 4.35
CA GLU A 244 9.15 -2.72 5.60
C GLU A 244 10.23 -1.62 5.50
N THR A 245 10.43 -0.88 6.60
CA THR A 245 11.38 0.26 6.69
C THR A 245 12.82 -0.14 6.36
N THR A 246 13.27 -1.32 6.80
CA THR A 246 14.62 -1.84 6.53
C THR A 246 14.85 -2.11 5.04
N THR A 247 13.86 -2.66 4.37
CA THR A 247 13.88 -2.87 2.91
C THR A 247 13.88 -1.55 2.16
N GLY A 248 13.04 -0.58 2.57
CA GLY A 248 13.02 0.76 1.99
C GLY A 248 14.38 1.46 2.08
N SER A 249 15.03 1.39 3.25
CA SER A 249 16.39 1.92 3.44
C SER A 249 17.41 1.25 2.49
N THR A 250 17.31 -0.05 2.29
CA THR A 250 18.17 -0.81 1.37
C THR A 250 17.95 -0.40 -0.08
N ILE A 251 16.68 -0.19 -0.48
CA ILE A 251 16.32 0.29 -1.82
C ILE A 251 16.91 1.68 -2.08
N ILE A 252 16.80 2.61 -1.13
CA ILE A 252 17.38 3.96 -1.25
C ILE A 252 18.89 3.89 -1.46
N LYS A 253 19.59 3.10 -0.64
CA LYS A 253 21.05 2.89 -0.77
C LYS A 253 21.43 2.39 -2.16
N ASN A 254 20.74 1.37 -2.66
CA ASN A 254 21.03 0.76 -3.96
C ASN A 254 20.56 1.60 -5.15
N SER A 255 19.70 2.60 -4.93
CA SER A 255 19.25 3.54 -5.95
C SER A 255 20.22 4.72 -6.15
N ALA A 256 21.11 4.96 -5.18
CA ALA A 256 21.99 6.14 -5.17
C ALA A 256 22.93 6.21 -6.37
N ASP A 257 23.52 5.08 -6.80
CA ASP A 257 24.48 5.02 -7.91
C ASP A 257 23.87 5.45 -9.26
N THR A 258 22.55 5.42 -9.40
CA THR A 258 21.85 5.77 -10.63
C THR A 258 21.01 7.04 -10.51
N LEU A 259 21.02 7.70 -9.35
CA LEU A 259 20.28 8.94 -9.05
C LEU A 259 18.78 8.84 -9.39
N LYS A 260 18.19 7.63 -9.31
CA LYS A 260 16.76 7.45 -9.62
C LYS A 260 15.89 8.03 -8.51
N LYS A 261 14.73 8.52 -8.90
CA LYS A 261 13.71 8.96 -7.94
C LYS A 261 13.23 7.80 -7.10
N THR A 262 12.99 8.04 -5.82
CA THR A 262 12.42 7.05 -4.90
C THR A 262 11.21 7.61 -4.19
N SER A 263 10.13 6.82 -4.12
CA SER A 263 8.96 7.05 -3.26
C SER A 263 8.79 5.85 -2.36
N MET A 264 8.85 6.08 -1.05
CA MET A 264 8.87 5.02 -0.03
C MET A 264 7.67 5.19 0.90
N GLU A 265 6.79 4.20 0.89
CA GLU A 265 5.70 4.06 1.86
C GLU A 265 6.02 2.90 2.78
N LEU A 266 6.29 3.22 4.05
CA LEU A 266 6.90 2.28 4.98
C LEU A 266 6.00 2.03 6.20
N GLY A 267 6.57 1.38 7.22
CA GLY A 267 5.86 0.99 8.42
C GLY A 267 5.28 2.14 9.23
N GLY A 268 4.41 1.81 10.17
CA GLY A 268 3.78 2.76 11.05
C GLY A 268 3.54 2.23 12.47
N LYS A 269 3.42 3.16 13.42
CA LYS A 269 3.03 2.88 14.81
C LYS A 269 2.00 3.92 15.25
N SER A 270 0.90 4.00 14.50
CA SER A 270 -0.04 5.10 14.54
C SER A 270 -0.75 5.23 15.89
N PRO A 271 -0.76 6.42 16.51
CA PRO A 271 -1.53 6.69 17.70
C PRO A 271 -3.01 6.90 17.39
N LEU A 272 -3.90 6.36 18.22
CA LEU A 272 -5.29 6.79 18.36
C LEU A 272 -5.44 7.42 19.74
N ILE A 273 -5.74 8.72 19.79
CA ILE A 273 -5.81 9.53 21.02
C ILE A 273 -7.30 9.80 21.30
N VAL A 274 -7.79 9.37 22.46
CA VAL A 274 -9.18 9.56 22.86
C VAL A 274 -9.22 10.39 24.14
N PHE A 275 -9.73 11.62 24.01
CA PHE A 275 -9.97 12.51 25.15
C PHE A 275 -11.29 12.17 25.85
N ASP A 276 -11.46 12.65 27.06
CA ASP A 276 -12.62 12.35 27.91
C ASP A 276 -13.94 12.96 27.43
N ASP A 277 -13.89 13.96 26.56
CA ASP A 277 -15.03 14.62 25.92
C ASP A 277 -15.38 14.02 24.52
N ALA A 278 -14.68 12.98 24.06
CA ALA A 278 -14.92 12.35 22.77
C ALA A 278 -16.31 11.69 22.69
N ASP A 279 -16.86 11.57 21.46
CA ASP A 279 -17.96 10.67 21.22
C ASP A 279 -17.50 9.22 21.49
N PHE A 280 -17.96 8.70 22.62
CA PHE A 280 -17.47 7.43 23.18
C PHE A 280 -17.69 6.25 22.22
N ASP A 281 -18.90 6.13 21.67
CA ASP A 281 -19.28 4.97 20.87
C ASP A 281 -18.56 4.99 19.51
N GLN A 282 -18.47 6.14 18.87
CA GLN A 282 -17.73 6.28 17.62
C GLN A 282 -16.22 6.08 17.81
N ALA A 283 -15.63 6.60 18.89
CA ALA A 283 -14.21 6.39 19.20
C ALA A 283 -13.91 4.91 19.49
N LEU A 284 -14.82 4.20 20.17
CA LEU A 284 -14.71 2.76 20.42
C LEU A 284 -14.77 1.97 19.11
N ASP A 285 -15.75 2.25 18.25
CA ASP A 285 -15.87 1.61 16.95
C ASP A 285 -14.61 1.85 16.09
N ALA A 286 -14.10 3.08 16.08
CA ALA A 286 -12.89 3.44 15.38
C ALA A 286 -11.64 2.72 15.93
N ALA A 287 -11.53 2.60 17.25
CA ALA A 287 -10.43 1.87 17.89
C ALA A 287 -10.43 0.40 17.47
N VAL A 288 -11.58 -0.27 17.54
CA VAL A 288 -11.73 -1.69 17.20
C VAL A 288 -11.51 -1.92 15.71
N TRP A 289 -12.22 -1.16 14.85
CA TRP A 289 -12.09 -1.31 13.41
C TRP A 289 -10.69 -0.97 12.92
N GLY A 290 -10.07 0.05 13.51
CA GLY A 290 -8.79 0.58 13.08
C GLY A 290 -7.60 -0.38 13.25
N ILE A 291 -7.66 -1.32 14.18
CA ILE A 291 -6.60 -2.33 14.39
C ILE A 291 -7.01 -3.72 13.92
N PHE A 292 -8.28 -4.14 14.07
CA PHE A 292 -8.66 -5.52 13.80
C PHE A 292 -9.16 -5.75 12.36
N SER A 293 -9.54 -4.71 11.61
CA SER A 293 -9.79 -4.86 10.18
C SER A 293 -8.47 -5.20 9.44
N PHE A 294 -8.58 -5.89 8.31
CA PHE A 294 -7.41 -6.36 7.55
C PHE A 294 -6.47 -7.24 8.38
N ASN A 295 -7.01 -8.02 9.29
CA ASN A 295 -6.27 -8.88 10.21
C ASN A 295 -5.19 -8.13 11.05
N GLY A 296 -5.30 -6.80 11.17
CA GLY A 296 -4.27 -5.94 11.76
C GLY A 296 -3.05 -5.70 10.87
N GLU A 297 -3.04 -6.25 9.66
CA GLU A 297 -1.94 -6.19 8.67
C GLU A 297 -2.04 -4.92 7.83
N ARG A 298 -2.04 -3.76 8.49
CA ARG A 298 -2.19 -2.46 7.86
C ARG A 298 -1.21 -1.43 8.43
N CYS A 299 -0.48 -0.75 7.56
CA CYS A 299 0.51 0.28 7.93
C CYS A 299 -0.09 1.45 8.72
N THR A 300 -1.37 1.81 8.46
CA THR A 300 -2.09 2.87 9.18
C THR A 300 -2.89 2.37 10.38
N ALA A 301 -2.70 1.11 10.83
CA ALA A 301 -3.42 0.57 11.98
C ALA A 301 -3.10 1.36 13.26
N ASN A 302 -4.13 1.69 14.02
CA ASN A 302 -3.98 2.38 15.32
C ASN A 302 -3.55 1.41 16.41
N SER A 303 -2.32 0.93 16.31
CA SER A 303 -1.76 -0.09 17.21
C SER A 303 -1.42 0.42 18.61
N ARG A 304 -1.31 1.76 18.80
CA ARG A 304 -1.22 2.42 20.11
C ARG A 304 -2.50 3.22 20.36
N VAL A 305 -3.26 2.85 21.38
CA VAL A 305 -4.48 3.57 21.80
C VAL A 305 -4.21 4.28 23.10
N PHE A 306 -4.17 5.62 23.04
CA PHE A 306 -4.00 6.50 24.17
C PHE A 306 -5.36 6.90 24.72
N LEU A 307 -5.65 6.57 25.97
CA LEU A 307 -6.92 6.86 26.64
C LEU A 307 -6.71 7.86 27.78
N HIS A 308 -7.46 8.96 27.73
CA HIS A 308 -7.48 9.90 28.85
C HIS A 308 -7.94 9.18 30.14
N LYS A 309 -7.26 9.43 31.27
CA LYS A 309 -7.48 8.75 32.55
C LYS A 309 -8.95 8.69 32.98
N ASN A 310 -9.74 9.75 32.70
CA ASN A 310 -11.14 9.86 33.13
C ASN A 310 -12.08 8.86 32.42
N ILE A 311 -11.71 8.33 31.25
CA ILE A 311 -12.53 7.40 30.46
C ILE A 311 -11.90 6.01 30.34
N LYS A 312 -10.64 5.83 30.73
CA LYS A 312 -9.87 4.60 30.51
C LYS A 312 -10.59 3.35 30.98
N ASP A 313 -11.05 3.31 32.24
CA ASP A 313 -11.65 2.09 32.79
C ASP A 313 -12.94 1.70 32.05
N ARG A 314 -13.81 2.69 31.74
CA ARG A 314 -15.02 2.48 30.97
C ARG A 314 -14.70 2.03 29.55
N PHE A 315 -13.70 2.65 28.92
CA PHE A 315 -13.31 2.34 27.53
C PHE A 315 -12.69 0.95 27.43
N VAL A 316 -11.78 0.60 28.36
CA VAL A 316 -11.16 -0.74 28.43
C VAL A 316 -12.21 -1.83 28.65
N LYS A 317 -13.19 -1.58 29.53
CA LYS A 317 -14.31 -2.53 29.72
C LYS A 317 -15.05 -2.79 28.40
N ALA A 318 -15.39 -1.74 27.67
CA ALA A 318 -16.08 -1.84 26.39
C ALA A 318 -15.18 -2.51 25.30
N LEU A 319 -13.88 -2.22 25.28
CA LEU A 319 -12.93 -2.90 24.38
C LEU A 319 -12.88 -4.41 24.65
N LYS A 320 -12.80 -4.82 25.92
CA LYS A 320 -12.83 -6.26 26.30
C LYS A 320 -14.08 -6.96 25.77
N GLU A 321 -15.26 -6.33 25.93
CA GLU A 321 -16.52 -6.86 25.42
C GLU A 321 -16.55 -6.96 23.87
N ARG A 322 -15.97 -5.98 23.16
CA ARG A 322 -15.89 -5.99 21.68
C ARG A 322 -14.94 -7.06 21.15
N VAL A 323 -13.77 -7.19 21.75
CA VAL A 323 -12.70 -8.09 21.28
C VAL A 323 -13.11 -9.56 21.32
N VAL A 324 -13.83 -9.99 22.36
CA VAL A 324 -14.31 -11.37 22.48
C VAL A 324 -15.43 -11.72 21.50
N ASN A 325 -16.09 -10.70 20.92
CA ASN A 325 -17.19 -10.87 19.98
C ASN A 325 -16.77 -10.73 18.50
N ILE A 326 -15.49 -10.47 18.20
CA ILE A 326 -14.98 -10.43 16.83
C ILE A 326 -15.07 -11.83 16.23
N LYS A 327 -15.80 -11.98 15.12
CA LYS A 327 -15.95 -13.25 14.43
C LYS A 327 -14.69 -13.61 13.66
N ILE A 328 -14.01 -14.64 14.14
CA ILE A 328 -12.83 -15.26 13.51
C ILE A 328 -13.30 -16.45 12.69
N GLY A 329 -12.81 -16.62 11.47
CA GLY A 329 -13.24 -17.76 10.66
C GLY A 329 -12.67 -17.80 9.25
N ASP A 330 -13.28 -18.65 8.42
CA ASP A 330 -12.95 -18.74 7.00
C ASP A 330 -13.04 -17.36 6.33
N PRO A 331 -11.98 -16.88 5.68
CA PRO A 331 -12.01 -15.60 4.96
C PRO A 331 -13.05 -15.54 3.84
N MET A 332 -13.50 -16.68 3.32
CA MET A 332 -14.55 -16.77 2.30
C MET A 332 -15.98 -16.64 2.87
N ASP A 333 -16.17 -16.79 4.18
CA ASP A 333 -17.47 -16.51 4.83
C ASP A 333 -17.69 -14.97 4.91
N PRO A 334 -18.73 -14.42 4.26
CA PRO A 334 -18.99 -12.97 4.29
C PRO A 334 -19.20 -12.37 5.69
N SER A 335 -19.48 -13.20 6.70
CA SER A 335 -19.65 -12.79 8.09
C SER A 335 -18.35 -12.79 8.90
N THR A 336 -17.26 -13.33 8.38
CA THR A 336 -15.93 -13.29 9.01
C THR A 336 -15.44 -11.86 9.08
N GLN A 337 -14.95 -11.46 10.25
CA GLN A 337 -14.39 -10.12 10.51
C GLN A 337 -12.86 -10.13 10.59
N LEU A 338 -12.28 -11.24 11.07
CA LEU A 338 -10.84 -11.46 11.17
C LEU A 338 -10.49 -12.83 10.58
N GLY A 339 -9.64 -12.83 9.58
CA GLY A 339 -9.07 -14.01 8.93
C GLY A 339 -7.70 -14.41 9.51
N PRO A 340 -7.02 -15.39 8.87
CA PRO A 340 -5.65 -15.76 9.22
C PRO A 340 -4.63 -14.71 8.76
N LEU A 341 -3.47 -14.67 9.42
CA LEU A 341 -2.32 -13.88 8.96
C LEU A 341 -1.69 -14.53 7.72
N ILE A 342 -1.06 -13.73 6.88
CA ILE A 342 -0.57 -14.09 5.55
C ILE A 342 0.26 -15.38 5.48
N GLU A 343 1.14 -15.61 6.45
CA GLU A 343 2.02 -16.78 6.46
C GLU A 343 2.44 -17.23 7.87
N LYS A 344 3.01 -18.42 7.97
CA LYS A 344 3.44 -19.03 9.24
C LYS A 344 4.55 -18.24 9.95
N ASN A 345 5.50 -17.68 9.21
CA ASN A 345 6.60 -16.91 9.82
C ASN A 345 6.06 -15.61 10.42
N HIS A 346 5.15 -14.93 9.73
CA HIS A 346 4.51 -13.73 10.24
C HIS A 346 3.61 -14.02 11.44
N PHE A 347 2.84 -15.10 11.41
CA PHE A 347 2.07 -15.60 12.56
C PHE A 347 2.97 -15.81 13.78
N ASN A 348 4.12 -16.47 13.62
CA ASN A 348 5.06 -16.69 14.71
C ASN A 348 5.66 -15.39 15.23
N LYS A 349 5.97 -14.42 14.33
CA LYS A 349 6.44 -13.09 14.69
C LYS A 349 5.42 -12.38 15.59
N VAL A 350 4.16 -12.33 15.19
CA VAL A 350 3.10 -11.65 15.97
C VAL A 350 2.91 -12.30 17.33
N LYS A 351 2.87 -13.64 17.40
CA LYS A 351 2.80 -14.37 18.68
C LYS A 351 3.97 -14.04 19.61
N ARG A 352 5.19 -13.96 19.07
CA ARG A 352 6.36 -13.60 19.86
C ARG A 352 6.25 -12.18 20.44
N TYR A 353 5.70 -11.21 19.72
CA TYR A 353 5.47 -9.87 20.25
C TYR A 353 4.45 -9.87 21.41
N ILE A 354 3.42 -10.72 21.36
CA ILE A 354 2.46 -10.88 22.45
C ILE A 354 3.15 -11.45 23.70
N GLU A 355 4.03 -12.43 23.54
CA GLU A 355 4.78 -12.98 24.68
C GLU A 355 5.80 -11.96 25.24
N ILE A 356 6.50 -11.21 24.39
CA ILE A 356 7.37 -10.10 24.86
C ILE A 356 6.57 -9.07 25.67
N ALA A 357 5.40 -8.67 25.21
CA ALA A 357 4.54 -7.73 25.93
C ALA A 357 4.14 -8.26 27.32
N LYS A 358 3.89 -9.55 27.42
CA LYS A 358 3.60 -10.24 28.67
C LYS A 358 4.81 -10.22 29.63
N GLU A 359 6.00 -10.52 29.09
CA GLU A 359 7.27 -10.46 29.82
C GLU A 359 7.59 -9.04 30.29
N GLU A 360 7.23 -8.02 29.51
CA GLU A 360 7.36 -6.60 29.85
C GLU A 360 6.29 -6.10 30.85
N GLY A 361 5.30 -6.92 31.21
CA GLY A 361 4.31 -6.63 32.27
C GLY A 361 2.92 -6.23 31.78
N CYS A 362 2.60 -6.37 30.48
CA CYS A 362 1.24 -6.14 30.00
C CYS A 362 0.27 -7.20 30.52
N GLU A 363 -0.94 -6.77 30.93
CA GLU A 363 -2.10 -7.67 31.02
C GLU A 363 -2.60 -7.97 29.61
N VAL A 364 -2.60 -9.24 29.23
CA VAL A 364 -3.03 -9.68 27.89
C VAL A 364 -4.48 -10.17 27.93
N VAL A 365 -5.33 -9.56 27.11
CA VAL A 365 -6.72 -9.97 26.92
C VAL A 365 -6.92 -10.34 25.45
N GLN A 366 -7.45 -11.54 25.21
CA GLN A 366 -7.58 -12.09 23.86
C GLN A 366 -9.00 -12.58 23.57
N GLY A 367 -9.40 -12.50 22.31
CA GLY A 367 -10.52 -13.25 21.78
C GLY A 367 -10.21 -14.74 21.70
N THR A 368 -11.12 -15.52 21.15
CA THR A 368 -10.97 -16.98 21.03
C THR A 368 -10.93 -17.38 19.58
N VAL A 369 -9.88 -18.11 19.17
CA VAL A 369 -9.83 -18.77 17.87
C VAL A 369 -10.70 -20.02 17.94
N PRO A 370 -11.73 -20.17 17.08
CA PRO A 370 -12.54 -21.38 17.04
C PRO A 370 -11.72 -22.64 16.76
N GLU A 371 -12.13 -23.77 17.34
CA GLU A 371 -11.39 -25.04 17.23
C GLU A 371 -11.26 -25.50 15.76
N GLU A 372 -12.33 -25.30 14.99
CA GLU A 372 -12.44 -25.72 13.60
C GLU A 372 -11.48 -25.02 12.64
N VAL A 373 -10.88 -23.87 13.04
CA VAL A 373 -9.96 -23.10 12.18
C VAL A 373 -8.54 -23.01 12.73
N LYS A 374 -8.20 -23.75 13.78
CA LYS A 374 -6.89 -23.68 14.47
C LYS A 374 -5.69 -24.08 13.61
N GLU A 375 -5.90 -24.81 12.54
CA GLU A 375 -4.83 -25.22 11.62
C GLU A 375 -4.30 -24.04 10.78
N GLY A 376 -5.10 -22.98 10.59
CA GLY A 376 -4.71 -21.77 9.90
C GLY A 376 -3.82 -20.84 10.75
N ASN A 377 -3.33 -19.77 10.13
CA ASN A 377 -2.43 -18.80 10.77
C ASN A 377 -3.17 -17.76 11.64
N PHE A 378 -4.09 -18.19 12.50
CA PHE A 378 -4.93 -17.31 13.28
C PHE A 378 -4.27 -16.82 14.57
N VAL A 379 -4.15 -15.49 14.68
CA VAL A 379 -3.87 -14.80 15.95
C VAL A 379 -5.18 -14.17 16.43
N PRO A 380 -5.62 -14.46 17.65
CA PRO A 380 -6.83 -13.84 18.18
C PRO A 380 -6.64 -12.33 18.34
N PRO A 381 -7.71 -11.51 18.18
CA PRO A 381 -7.63 -10.10 18.50
C PRO A 381 -7.17 -9.92 19.94
N THR A 382 -6.12 -9.12 20.12
CA THR A 382 -5.37 -9.03 21.38
C THR A 382 -5.30 -7.60 21.88
N LEU A 383 -5.66 -7.37 23.14
CA LEU A 383 -5.44 -6.14 23.88
C LEU A 383 -4.26 -6.33 24.84
N LEU A 384 -3.35 -5.38 24.83
CA LEU A 384 -2.24 -5.27 25.77
C LEU A 384 -2.53 -4.07 26.69
N LEU A 385 -2.98 -4.38 27.91
CA LEU A 385 -3.34 -3.38 28.91
C LEU A 385 -2.15 -3.08 29.82
N ASN A 386 -2.15 -1.90 30.44
CA ASN A 386 -1.05 -1.39 31.25
C ASN A 386 0.27 -1.27 30.46
N ALA A 387 0.18 -1.08 29.15
CA ALA A 387 1.35 -0.82 28.33
C ALA A 387 1.94 0.56 28.60
N THR A 388 3.27 0.65 28.59
CA THR A 388 4.01 1.91 28.57
C THR A 388 4.62 2.13 27.18
N ASN A 389 4.85 3.40 26.84
CA ASN A 389 5.23 3.73 25.45
C ASN A 389 6.63 3.22 25.07
N ASP A 390 7.51 2.98 26.04
CA ASP A 390 8.88 2.44 25.88
C ASP A 390 8.93 0.92 25.64
N MET A 391 7.84 0.20 25.91
CA MET A 391 7.77 -1.24 25.66
C MET A 391 7.99 -1.56 24.18
N LYS A 392 8.66 -2.68 23.91
CA LYS A 392 9.00 -3.09 22.54
C LYS A 392 7.80 -3.16 21.63
N VAL A 393 6.67 -3.67 22.14
CA VAL A 393 5.41 -3.78 21.41
C VAL A 393 4.81 -2.41 21.04
N CYS A 394 5.17 -1.34 21.75
CA CYS A 394 4.74 0.03 21.50
C CYS A 394 5.69 0.80 20.55
N GLN A 395 6.92 0.32 20.38
CA GLN A 395 7.93 0.91 19.52
C GLN A 395 8.08 0.24 18.17
N ASP A 396 8.00 -1.09 18.12
CA ASP A 396 8.12 -1.87 16.88
C ASP A 396 6.77 -2.08 16.19
N GLU A 397 6.76 -2.15 14.88
CA GLU A 397 5.59 -2.51 14.09
C GLU A 397 5.33 -4.02 14.16
N VAL A 398 4.29 -4.41 14.89
CA VAL A 398 3.88 -5.83 15.03
C VAL A 398 3.23 -6.35 13.76
N PHE A 399 2.39 -5.52 13.11
CA PHE A 399 1.66 -5.80 11.88
C PHE A 399 0.69 -6.99 12.00
N GLY A 400 -0.14 -6.96 13.03
CA GLY A 400 -1.12 -7.99 13.35
C GLY A 400 -2.21 -7.47 14.28
N PRO A 401 -3.19 -8.29 14.68
CA PRO A 401 -4.36 -7.86 15.44
C PRO A 401 -4.03 -7.62 16.94
N VAL A 402 -3.11 -6.71 17.21
CA VAL A 402 -2.57 -6.42 18.55
C VAL A 402 -2.66 -4.93 18.84
N MET A 403 -3.43 -4.55 19.87
CA MET A 403 -3.65 -3.19 20.34
C MET A 403 -2.98 -2.97 21.70
N ALA A 404 -2.08 -2.01 21.80
CA ALA A 404 -1.53 -1.54 23.07
C ALA A 404 -2.35 -0.36 23.60
N VAL A 405 -2.77 -0.44 24.86
CA VAL A 405 -3.57 0.60 25.54
C VAL A 405 -2.71 1.31 26.56
N ILE A 406 -2.57 2.63 26.38
CA ILE A 406 -1.72 3.51 27.18
C ILE A 406 -2.60 4.60 27.80
N GLU A 407 -2.40 4.90 29.07
CA GLU A 407 -3.09 6.00 29.76
C GLU A 407 -2.34 7.31 29.55
N PHE A 408 -3.10 8.43 29.53
CA PHE A 408 -2.53 9.77 29.60
C PHE A 408 -3.43 10.71 30.42
N GLU A 409 -2.86 11.83 30.88
CA GLU A 409 -3.56 12.80 31.71
C GLU A 409 -3.70 14.18 31.04
N THR A 410 -2.69 14.64 30.30
CA THR A 410 -2.69 16.00 29.70
C THR A 410 -2.49 15.96 28.19
N GLU A 411 -2.86 17.07 27.52
CA GLU A 411 -2.67 17.26 26.08
C GLU A 411 -1.19 17.21 25.72
N GLU A 412 -0.33 17.85 26.52
CA GLU A 412 1.11 17.91 26.31
C GLU A 412 1.76 16.53 26.44
N GLU A 413 1.33 15.76 27.44
CA GLU A 413 1.82 14.40 27.67
C GLU A 413 1.50 13.50 26.49
N VAL A 414 0.24 13.47 26.04
CA VAL A 414 -0.15 12.55 24.96
C VAL A 414 0.49 12.92 23.62
N VAL A 415 0.72 14.20 23.35
CA VAL A 415 1.48 14.64 22.16
C VAL A 415 2.93 14.17 22.24
N SER A 416 3.58 14.29 23.40
CA SER A 416 4.94 13.77 23.60
C SER A 416 5.01 12.27 23.38
N LEU A 417 4.13 11.50 24.04
CA LEU A 417 4.06 10.04 23.88
C LEU A 417 3.74 9.59 22.44
N ALA A 418 2.83 10.30 21.77
CA ALA A 418 2.48 10.00 20.37
C ALA A 418 3.70 10.15 19.45
N ASN A 419 4.53 11.18 19.69
CA ASN A 419 5.71 11.50 18.88
C ASN A 419 6.95 10.68 19.24
N GLU A 420 6.98 10.05 20.41
CA GLU A 420 8.09 9.23 20.90
C GLU A 420 8.11 7.85 20.23
N THR A 421 8.34 7.84 18.95
CA THR A 421 8.52 6.69 18.07
C THR A 421 9.30 7.10 16.84
N ARG A 422 10.00 6.15 16.21
CA ARG A 422 10.67 6.38 14.93
C ARG A 422 9.69 6.57 13.76
N TYR A 423 8.44 6.19 13.91
CA TYR A 423 7.41 6.23 12.88
C TYR A 423 6.59 7.52 12.90
N GLY A 424 5.98 7.84 11.76
CA GLY A 424 5.11 9.01 11.59
C GLY A 424 4.19 8.87 10.37
N LEU A 425 3.50 7.72 10.20
CA LEU A 425 2.62 7.52 9.04
C LEU A 425 1.25 8.17 9.23
N ALA A 426 0.53 7.77 10.27
CA ALA A 426 -0.85 8.17 10.51
C ALA A 426 -1.09 8.46 11.99
N GLY A 427 -2.16 9.21 12.30
CA GLY A 427 -2.63 9.45 13.65
C GLY A 427 -4.13 9.81 13.67
N TYR A 428 -4.78 9.57 14.80
CA TYR A 428 -6.22 9.73 14.97
C TYR A 428 -6.49 10.45 16.30
N VAL A 429 -7.34 11.48 16.25
CA VAL A 429 -7.66 12.31 17.43
C VAL A 429 -9.17 12.35 17.60
N TRP A 430 -9.64 11.98 18.79
CA TRP A 430 -11.05 11.96 19.16
C TRP A 430 -11.31 12.92 20.32
N THR A 431 -12.02 14.01 20.08
CA THR A 431 -12.41 15.03 21.05
C THR A 431 -13.55 15.90 20.47
N ASN A 432 -14.42 16.41 21.30
CA ASN A 432 -15.43 17.38 20.91
C ASN A 432 -14.95 18.84 21.02
N ASP A 433 -13.76 19.09 21.62
CA ASP A 433 -13.12 20.42 21.61
C ASP A 433 -12.37 20.64 20.28
N ILE A 434 -12.97 21.42 19.39
CA ILE A 434 -12.40 21.71 18.07
C ILE A 434 -11.03 22.38 18.13
N LYS A 435 -10.75 23.21 19.16
CA LYS A 435 -9.46 23.85 19.30
C LYS A 435 -8.38 22.85 19.70
N ARG A 436 -8.69 21.98 20.65
CA ARG A 436 -7.83 20.84 21.05
C ARG A 436 -7.56 19.95 19.87
N ALA A 437 -8.59 19.56 19.13
CA ALA A 437 -8.47 18.69 17.95
C ALA A 437 -7.40 19.21 16.97
N HIS A 438 -7.47 20.51 16.64
CA HIS A 438 -6.50 21.12 15.72
C HIS A 438 -5.10 21.28 16.33
N ARG A 439 -4.97 21.67 17.60
CA ARG A 439 -3.64 21.77 18.25
C ARG A 439 -2.93 20.42 18.30
N VAL A 440 -3.63 19.38 18.75
CA VAL A 440 -3.08 18.02 18.83
C VAL A 440 -2.74 17.48 17.44
N ALA A 441 -3.65 17.62 16.46
CA ALA A 441 -3.40 17.16 15.10
C ALA A 441 -2.19 17.86 14.45
N GLN A 442 -1.95 19.15 14.73
CA GLN A 442 -0.77 19.87 14.24
C GLN A 442 0.51 19.49 14.97
N ALA A 443 0.43 19.09 16.24
CA ALA A 443 1.59 18.77 17.07
C ALA A 443 2.04 17.31 16.92
N VAL A 444 1.17 16.39 16.49
CA VAL A 444 1.53 14.99 16.22
C VAL A 444 2.31 14.88 14.93
N GLU A 445 3.52 14.32 14.99
CA GLU A 445 4.45 14.15 13.88
C GLU A 445 4.08 12.94 13.00
N ALA A 446 2.96 13.07 12.28
CA ALA A 446 2.51 12.06 11.32
C ALA A 446 2.09 12.73 10.00
N GLY A 447 2.30 12.02 8.89
CA GLY A 447 1.97 12.54 7.57
C GLY A 447 0.47 12.70 7.32
N MET A 448 -0.36 11.93 8.05
CA MET A 448 -1.80 11.94 7.91
C MET A 448 -2.49 11.94 9.27
N LEU A 449 -3.37 12.90 9.51
CA LEU A 449 -4.15 13.00 10.75
C LEU A 449 -5.65 12.99 10.43
N TRP A 450 -6.42 12.24 11.23
CA TRP A 450 -7.87 12.25 11.21
C TRP A 450 -8.41 12.75 12.54
N ILE A 451 -9.35 13.68 12.48
CA ILE A 451 -10.07 14.20 13.64
C ILE A 451 -11.49 13.65 13.59
N ASN A 452 -11.91 12.96 14.65
CA ASN A 452 -13.24 12.33 14.77
C ASN A 452 -13.63 11.51 13.52
N ALA A 453 -12.63 10.86 12.93
CA ALA A 453 -12.79 10.03 11.73
C ALA A 453 -11.75 8.92 11.72
N GLN A 454 -12.02 7.84 11.01
CA GLN A 454 -11.14 6.68 10.94
C GLN A 454 -10.83 6.33 9.49
N ASN A 455 -9.58 6.62 9.06
CA ASN A 455 -9.01 6.20 7.80
C ASN A 455 -9.86 6.51 6.54
N VAL A 456 -10.57 7.64 6.55
CA VAL A 456 -11.29 8.14 5.38
C VAL A 456 -10.28 8.51 4.30
N ARG A 457 -10.53 8.08 3.07
CA ARG A 457 -9.63 8.28 1.93
C ARG A 457 -10.25 9.19 0.89
N ASP A 458 -9.46 10.15 0.43
CA ASP A 458 -9.75 10.97 -0.75
C ASP A 458 -8.55 10.89 -1.69
N LEU A 459 -8.77 10.47 -2.94
CA LEU A 459 -7.70 10.29 -3.92
C LEU A 459 -6.98 11.60 -4.29
N ARG A 460 -7.56 12.75 -3.97
CA ARG A 460 -7.01 14.09 -4.27
C ARG A 460 -5.94 14.52 -3.29
N ILE A 461 -5.94 13.99 -2.06
CA ILE A 461 -5.01 14.40 -1.01
C ILE A 461 -3.73 13.56 -1.02
N PRO A 462 -2.59 14.14 -0.60
CA PRO A 462 -1.34 13.38 -0.51
C PRO A 462 -1.44 12.30 0.56
N PHE A 463 -0.79 11.18 0.27
CA PHE A 463 -0.62 10.05 1.18
C PHE A 463 0.87 9.83 1.39
N GLY A 464 1.31 9.65 2.63
CA GLY A 464 2.69 9.30 2.96
C GLY A 464 3.10 9.69 4.37
N GLY A 465 4.17 9.07 4.84
CA GLY A 465 4.69 9.21 6.19
C GLY A 465 5.70 10.33 6.39
N MET A 466 5.93 10.66 7.66
CA MET A 466 7.08 11.41 8.17
C MET A 466 8.05 10.43 8.82
N LYS A 467 9.23 10.90 9.24
CA LYS A 467 10.27 10.12 9.93
C LYS A 467 10.59 8.84 9.13
N ASP A 468 10.71 7.70 9.81
CA ASP A 468 11.03 6.41 9.19
C ASP A 468 9.82 5.73 8.50
N SER A 469 8.67 6.39 8.44
CA SER A 469 7.48 5.89 7.75
C SER A 469 7.46 6.21 6.26
N GLY A 470 8.40 6.99 5.73
CA GLY A 470 8.50 7.15 4.29
C GLY A 470 9.13 8.43 3.79
N ILE A 471 9.35 8.45 2.48
CA ILE A 471 9.89 9.59 1.72
C ILE A 471 9.03 9.77 0.47
N GLY A 472 8.69 11.02 0.16
CA GLY A 472 7.78 11.35 -0.93
C GLY A 472 6.31 11.33 -0.50
N ARG A 473 5.43 11.58 -1.46
CA ARG A 473 3.98 11.50 -1.26
C ARG A 473 3.33 10.83 -2.46
N GLU A 474 2.45 9.90 -2.17
CA GLU A 474 1.57 9.29 -3.16
C GLU A 474 0.20 9.97 -3.11
N GLY A 475 -0.65 9.71 -4.10
CA GLY A 475 -1.98 10.30 -4.19
C GLY A 475 -2.02 11.71 -4.78
N GLY A 476 -3.18 12.10 -5.28
CA GLY A 476 -3.45 13.40 -5.85
C GLY A 476 -2.48 13.82 -6.95
N HIS A 477 -2.27 15.13 -7.04
CA HIS A 477 -1.32 15.70 -7.98
C HIS A 477 0.15 15.47 -7.59
N TYR A 478 0.44 15.17 -6.32
CA TYR A 478 1.80 14.90 -5.87
C TYR A 478 2.43 13.70 -6.59
N ALA A 479 1.68 12.60 -6.76
CA ALA A 479 2.17 11.44 -7.50
C ALA A 479 2.59 11.81 -8.93
N ILE A 480 1.79 12.61 -9.64
CA ILE A 480 2.05 12.92 -11.04
C ILE A 480 3.13 14.00 -11.23
N PHE A 481 3.18 15.06 -10.40
CA PHE A 481 4.11 16.17 -10.58
C PHE A 481 5.46 15.93 -9.91
N GLU A 482 5.48 15.35 -8.71
CA GLU A 482 6.71 15.23 -7.94
C GLU A 482 7.45 13.91 -8.23
N PHE A 483 6.70 12.84 -8.52
CA PHE A 483 7.31 11.53 -8.66
C PHE A 483 7.35 11.01 -10.10
N TYR A 484 6.21 10.89 -10.80
CA TYR A 484 6.14 10.23 -12.11
C TYR A 484 6.49 11.12 -13.31
N THR A 485 6.76 12.39 -13.10
CA THR A 485 7.20 13.30 -14.17
C THR A 485 8.38 14.18 -13.75
N GLU A 486 9.00 14.82 -14.75
CA GLU A 486 10.01 15.86 -14.54
C GLU A 486 9.62 17.14 -15.27
N PRO A 487 9.74 18.32 -14.61
CA PRO A 487 9.57 19.60 -15.26
C PRO A 487 10.77 19.90 -16.15
N LYS A 488 10.49 20.28 -17.39
CA LYS A 488 11.46 20.83 -18.34
C LYS A 488 11.12 22.30 -18.59
N VAL A 489 12.07 23.18 -18.38
CA VAL A 489 11.91 24.61 -18.61
C VAL A 489 12.39 24.97 -20.02
N ILE A 490 11.63 25.78 -20.72
CA ILE A 490 11.98 26.33 -22.04
C ILE A 490 11.93 27.88 -21.97
N HIS A 491 13.03 28.51 -22.37
CA HIS A 491 13.15 29.96 -22.46
C HIS A 491 13.09 30.38 -23.93
N VAL A 492 12.19 31.29 -24.28
CA VAL A 492 12.01 31.77 -25.65
C VAL A 492 12.19 33.28 -25.66
N ALA A 493 13.21 33.77 -26.35
CA ALA A 493 13.36 35.20 -26.62
C ALA A 493 12.32 35.63 -27.69
N ILE A 494 11.50 36.63 -27.37
CA ILE A 494 10.49 37.22 -28.27
C ILE A 494 10.84 38.66 -28.62
N GLY A 495 11.78 39.29 -27.91
CA GLY A 495 12.34 40.60 -28.16
C GLY A 495 13.81 40.54 -28.56
N ASN A 496 14.47 41.70 -28.50
CA ASN A 496 15.89 41.83 -28.81
C ASN A 496 16.75 41.40 -27.60
N HIS A 497 17.16 40.13 -27.58
CA HIS A 497 18.10 39.64 -26.56
C HIS A 497 19.54 39.89 -26.98
N HIS A 498 20.23 40.75 -26.22
CA HIS A 498 21.64 41.02 -26.44
C HIS A 498 22.51 39.93 -25.80
N ILE A 499 23.26 39.21 -26.64
CA ILE A 499 24.25 38.24 -26.17
C ILE A 499 25.62 38.94 -26.13
N PRO A 500 26.28 39.01 -24.95
CA PRO A 500 27.61 39.61 -24.83
C PRO A 500 28.62 38.91 -25.76
N GLN A 501 29.38 39.73 -26.49
CA GLN A 501 30.41 39.23 -27.41
C GLN A 501 31.71 38.98 -26.67
N PHE A 502 32.03 37.69 -26.45
CA PHE A 502 33.28 37.26 -25.83
C PHE A 502 34.41 37.23 -26.87
N GLY A 503 35.59 37.79 -26.55
CA GLY A 503 36.78 37.77 -27.42
C GLY A 503 36.76 38.80 -28.55
N LYS A 504 35.90 39.82 -28.52
CA LYS A 504 35.97 40.96 -29.41
C LYS A 504 36.41 42.21 -28.68
#